data_2b1cbf6ce75b022b0091535742aa9a98
#
_entry.id   2b1cbf6ce75b022b0091535742aa9a98
#
_cell.length_a   1.000
_cell.length_b   1.000
_cell.length_c   1.000
_cell.angle_alpha   90.00
_cell.angle_beta   90.00
_cell.angle_gamma   90.00
#
_symmetry.space_group_name_H-M   'P 1'
#
loop_
_entity.id
_entity.type
_entity.pdbx_description
1 polymer ?
#
loop_
_entity_poly.entity_id
_entity_poly.type
_entity_poly.pdbx_seq_one_letter_code
_entity_poly.pdbx_strand_id
1 'polypeptide(L)' 'MKFVNLKSRGGDYMVVASNIAWLRTGENGQTLVGMVGSTPLQVTGSIEQVAATILAA' A
#
# COMPACT_ATOMS: atom_id res chain seq x y z
N MET A 1 -11.41 13.01 -2.99
CA MET A 1 -10.43 11.99 -3.37
C MET A 1 -9.18 12.18 -2.53
N LYS A 2 -8.72 11.11 -1.87
CA LYS A 2 -7.51 11.17 -1.05
C LYS A 2 -6.42 10.30 -1.64
N PHE A 3 -5.22 10.84 -1.68
CA PHE A 3 -4.03 10.08 -2.07
C PHE A 3 -3.27 9.66 -0.83
N VAL A 4 -2.68 8.47 -0.89
CA VAL A 4 -1.79 7.95 0.14
C VAL A 4 -0.42 7.73 -0.47
N ASN A 5 0.61 8.19 0.22
CA ASN A 5 1.99 7.94 -0.20
C ASN A 5 2.45 6.62 0.42
N LEU A 6 2.76 5.66 -0.43
CA LEU A 6 3.27 4.35 0.00
C LEU A 6 4.68 4.19 -0.53
N LYS A 7 5.61 3.92 0.38
CA LYS A 7 7.01 3.79 0.02
C LYS A 7 7.30 2.41 -0.55
N SER A 8 8.13 2.36 -1.57
CA SER A 8 8.57 1.09 -2.13
C SER A 8 10.05 1.19 -2.50
N ARG A 9 10.65 0.04 -2.79
CA ARG A 9 12.08 0.00 -3.12
C ARG A 9 12.40 0.68 -4.43
N GLY A 10 11.47 0.66 -5.37
CA GLY A 10 11.66 1.27 -6.68
C GLY A 10 11.21 2.71 -6.76
N GLY A 11 10.70 3.26 -5.68
CA GLY A 11 10.13 4.60 -5.64
C GLY A 11 8.82 4.62 -4.91
N ASP A 12 8.34 5.81 -4.58
CA ASP A 12 7.09 5.95 -3.84
C ASP A 12 5.90 5.82 -4.78
N TYR A 13 4.81 5.26 -4.25
CA TYR A 13 3.52 5.27 -4.92
C TYR A 13 2.61 6.30 -4.29
N MET A 14 1.90 7.03 -5.13
CA MET A 14 0.78 7.88 -4.70
C MET A 14 -0.48 7.21 -5.21
N VAL A 15 -1.24 6.61 -4.32
CA VAL A 15 -2.44 5.86 -4.71
C VAL A 15 -3.69 6.52 -4.16
N VAL A 16 -4.79 6.33 -4.88
CA VAL A 16 -6.10 6.78 -4.40
C VAL A 16 -6.54 5.83 -3.30
N ALA A 17 -6.76 6.37 -2.09
CA ALA A 17 -7.05 5.54 -0.93
C ALA A 17 -8.28 4.65 -1.14
N SER A 18 -9.32 5.19 -1.77
CA SER A 18 -10.56 4.42 -2.00
C SER A 18 -10.38 3.29 -3.02
N ASN A 19 -9.26 3.25 -3.73
CA ASN A 19 -8.96 2.19 -4.69
C ASN A 19 -8.22 1.02 -4.06
N ILE A 20 -7.90 1.10 -2.78
CA ILE A 20 -7.22 0.03 -2.08
C ILE A 20 -8.27 -0.97 -1.62
N ALA A 21 -8.11 -2.22 -2.03
CA ALA A 21 -9.09 -3.26 -1.74
C ALA A 21 -8.68 -4.15 -0.57
N TRP A 22 -7.39 -4.47 -0.46
CA TRP A 22 -6.92 -5.38 0.59
C TRP A 22 -5.42 -5.21 0.80
N LEU A 23 -4.95 -5.70 1.94
CA LEU A 23 -3.53 -5.76 2.26
C LEU A 23 -3.17 -7.21 2.59
N ARG A 24 -1.96 -7.61 2.24
CA ARG A 24 -1.45 -8.93 2.56
C ARG A 24 0.03 -8.83 2.88
N THR A 25 0.47 -9.58 3.89
CA THR A 25 1.89 -9.65 4.22
C THR A 25 2.66 -10.26 3.07
N GLY A 26 3.66 -9.53 2.60
CA GLY A 26 4.54 -9.99 1.55
C GLY A 26 5.83 -10.55 2.11
N GLU A 27 6.85 -10.61 1.25
CA GLU A 27 8.15 -11.14 1.63
C GLU A 27 9.08 -10.02 2.09
N ASN A 28 10.07 -10.38 2.91
CA ASN A 28 11.15 -9.47 3.30
C ASN A 28 10.67 -8.18 3.94
N GLY A 29 9.67 -8.27 4.80
CA GLY A 29 9.15 -7.10 5.51
C GLY A 29 8.34 -6.17 4.64
N GLN A 30 7.88 -6.64 3.50
CA GLN A 30 7.04 -5.85 2.59
C GLN A 30 5.59 -6.25 2.71
N THR A 31 4.72 -5.41 2.17
CA THR A 31 3.29 -5.64 2.17
C THR A 31 2.76 -5.53 0.74
N LEU A 32 1.86 -6.44 0.39
CA LEU A 32 1.15 -6.36 -0.89
C LEU A 32 -0.12 -5.54 -0.68
N VAL A 33 -0.31 -4.57 -1.56
CA VAL A 33 -1.48 -3.70 -1.54
C VAL A 33 -2.32 -4.03 -2.77
N GLY A 34 -3.49 -4.64 -2.53
CA GLY A 34 -4.40 -4.97 -3.62
C GLY A 34 -5.19 -3.76 -4.04
N MET A 35 -5.15 -3.46 -5.32
CA MET A 35 -5.81 -2.31 -5.90
C MET A 35 -6.98 -2.76 -6.75
N VAL A 36 -8.06 -1.99 -6.72
CA VAL A 36 -9.20 -2.26 -7.59
C VAL A 36 -8.80 -2.05 -9.04
N GLY A 37 -8.99 -3.08 -9.85
CA GLY A 37 -8.77 -2.99 -11.29
C GLY A 37 -7.33 -3.06 -11.74
N SER A 38 -6.38 -3.39 -10.86
CA SER A 38 -4.99 -3.53 -11.27
C SER A 38 -4.29 -4.59 -10.43
N THR A 39 -3.03 -4.88 -10.79
CA THR A 39 -2.22 -5.85 -10.06
C THR A 39 -1.79 -5.27 -8.71
N PRO A 40 -1.53 -6.14 -7.71
CA PRO A 40 -1.08 -5.67 -6.42
C PRO A 40 0.25 -4.94 -6.48
N LEU A 41 0.41 -3.95 -5.61
CA LEU A 41 1.66 -3.21 -5.44
C LEU A 41 2.42 -3.77 -4.25
N GLN A 42 3.75 -3.83 -4.38
CA GLN A 42 4.60 -4.26 -3.27
C GLN A 42 5.23 -3.03 -2.64
N VAL A 43 4.95 -2.80 -1.36
CA VAL A 43 5.42 -1.61 -0.64
C VAL A 43 6.21 -2.02 0.58
N THR A 44 7.08 -1.12 1.05
CA THR A 44 7.89 -1.37 2.24
C THR A 44 7.08 -1.19 3.51
N GLY A 45 7.46 -1.97 4.54
CA GLY A 45 6.85 -1.88 5.84
C GLY A 45 5.94 -3.06 6.13
N SER A 46 5.63 -3.24 7.41
CA SER A 46 4.72 -4.29 7.84
C SER A 46 3.28 -3.95 7.46
N ILE A 47 2.42 -4.97 7.47
CA ILE A 47 1.01 -4.76 7.17
C ILE A 47 0.38 -3.76 8.15
N GLU A 48 0.81 -3.79 9.41
CA GLU A 48 0.33 -2.85 10.42
C GLU A 48 0.76 -1.43 10.11
N GLN A 49 2.02 -1.24 9.69
CA GLN A 49 2.53 0.08 9.34
C GLN A 49 1.81 0.64 8.12
N VAL A 50 1.62 -0.19 7.10
CA VAL A 50 0.93 0.24 5.89
C VAL A 50 -0.52 0.58 6.19
N ALA A 51 -1.19 -0.24 6.99
CA ALA A 51 -2.58 0.02 7.38
C ALA A 51 -2.70 1.34 8.15
N ALA A 52 -1.77 1.61 9.06
CA ALA A 52 -1.78 2.85 9.82
C ALA A 52 -1.61 4.07 8.92
N THR A 53 -0.71 3.96 7.93
CA THR A 53 -0.50 5.04 6.96
C THR A 53 -1.77 5.33 6.16
N ILE A 54 -2.45 4.28 5.72
CA ILE A 54 -3.69 4.43 4.95
C ILE A 54 -4.78 5.06 5.80
N LEU A 55 -4.91 4.61 7.06
CA LEU A 55 -5.94 5.13 7.95
C LEU A 55 -5.70 6.59 8.35
N ALA A 56 -4.45 7.02 8.36
CA ALA A 56 -4.11 8.40 8.69
C ALA A 56 -4.33 9.38 7.54
N ALA A 57 -4.58 8.86 6.37
CA ALA A 57 -4.77 9.72 5.19
C ALA A 57 -6.12 10.42 5.18
#